data_8a29b6d84a06d338b53a63de791d5b9d
#
_entry.id   8a29b6d84a06d338b53a63de791d5b9d
#
_cell.length_a   1.000
_cell.length_b   1.000
_cell.length_c   1.000
_cell.angle_alpha   90.00
_cell.angle_beta   90.00
_cell.angle_gamma   90.00
#
_symmetry.space_group_name_H-M   'P 1'
#
loop_
_entity.id
_entity.type
_entity.pdbx_description
1 polymer ?
#
loop_
_entity_poly.entity_id
_entity_poly.type
_entity_poly.pdbx_seq_one_letter_code
_entity_poly.pdbx_strand_id
1 'polypeptide(L)'
;MGITKLALALLKVYSLLIFVRMALSWVNPTPRNELLLWVIRLTEPVLAPLRAIIPLRTIDLSPLLAWLLIELLVKLIIQAGA
;
A
#
# COMPACT_ATOMS: atom_id res chain seq x y z
N MET A 1 -9.51 -7.42 -21.28
CA MET A 1 -10.39 -6.26 -21.09
C MET A 1 -9.61 -5.06 -20.61
N GLY A 2 -9.86 -3.90 -21.23
CA GLY A 2 -9.12 -2.69 -20.92
C GLY A 2 -9.29 -2.20 -19.50
N ILE A 3 -10.51 -2.26 -18.98
CA ILE A 3 -10.80 -1.80 -17.61
C ILE A 3 -10.12 -2.68 -16.59
N THR A 4 -10.14 -4.00 -16.79
CA THR A 4 -9.51 -4.93 -15.87
C THR A 4 -7.99 -4.76 -15.85
N LYS A 5 -7.40 -4.59 -17.03
CA LYS A 5 -5.96 -4.36 -17.12
C LYS A 5 -5.57 -3.05 -16.46
N LEU A 6 -6.38 -2.01 -16.64
CA LEU A 6 -6.13 -0.73 -16.00
C LEU A 6 -6.24 -0.86 -14.48
N ALA A 7 -7.26 -1.56 -14.00
CA ALA A 7 -7.43 -1.77 -12.56
C ALA A 7 -6.25 -2.52 -11.96
N LEU A 8 -5.78 -3.57 -12.64
CA LEU A 8 -4.61 -4.33 -12.19
C LEU A 8 -3.35 -3.46 -12.17
N ALA A 9 -3.17 -2.65 -13.20
CA ALA A 9 -2.02 -1.75 -13.28
C ALA A 9 -2.04 -0.75 -12.12
N LEU A 10 -3.19 -0.17 -11.84
CA LEU A 10 -3.35 0.78 -10.74
C LEU A 10 -3.09 0.13 -9.41
N LEU A 11 -3.60 -1.08 -9.20
CA LEU A 11 -3.36 -1.81 -7.96
C LEU A 11 -1.87 -2.12 -7.77
N LYS A 12 -1.19 -2.50 -8.84
CA LYS A 12 0.24 -2.79 -8.76
C LYS A 12 1.05 -1.54 -8.48
N VAL A 13 0.71 -0.42 -9.11
CA VAL A 13 1.37 0.86 -8.84
C VAL A 13 1.14 1.27 -7.39
N TYR A 14 -0.06 1.10 -6.90
CA TYR A 14 -0.40 1.45 -5.53
C TYR A 14 0.34 0.55 -4.53
N SER A 15 0.44 -0.75 -4.81
CA SER A 15 1.17 -1.67 -3.94
C SER A 15 2.65 -1.30 -3.89
N LEU A 16 3.21 -0.87 -5.02
CA LEU A 16 4.59 -0.41 -5.06
C LEU A 16 4.77 0.84 -4.20
N LEU A 17 3.80 1.75 -4.26
CA LEU A 17 3.82 2.96 -3.43
C LEU A 17 3.81 2.61 -1.95
N ILE A 18 2.99 1.67 -1.56
CA ILE A 18 2.90 1.20 -0.18
C ILE A 18 4.22 0.54 0.25
N PHE A 19 4.81 -0.25 -0.64
CA PHE A 19 6.09 -0.88 -0.37
C PHE A 19 7.19 0.17 -0.15
N VAL A 20 7.22 1.20 -1.00
CA VAL A 20 8.17 2.30 -0.85
C VAL A 20 7.97 3.00 0.49
N ARG A 21 6.73 3.26 0.85
CA ARG A 21 6.42 3.88 2.14
C ARG A 21 6.90 3.03 3.31
N MET A 22 6.70 1.72 3.23
CA MET A 22 7.16 0.80 4.27
C MET A 22 8.68 0.87 4.43
N ALA A 23 9.41 0.81 3.32
CA ALA A 23 10.86 0.87 3.34
C ALA A 23 11.35 2.21 3.90
N LEU A 24 10.75 3.31 3.47
CA LEU A 24 11.13 4.63 3.95
C LEU A 24 10.81 4.81 5.43
N SER A 25 9.72 4.24 5.90
CA SER A 25 9.32 4.30 7.29
C SER A 25 10.35 3.62 8.20
N TRP A 26 10.97 2.55 7.71
CA TRP A 26 11.98 1.82 8.47
C TRP A 26 13.35 2.49 8.43
N VAL A 27 13.67 3.14 7.32
CA VAL A 27 14.97 3.79 7.13
C VAL A 27 14.94 5.22 7.66
N ASN A 28 13.88 5.96 7.39
CA ASN A 28 13.76 7.36 7.77
C ASN A 28 12.35 7.63 8.28
N PRO A 29 12.12 7.49 9.60
CA PRO A 29 10.79 7.68 10.17
C PRO A 29 10.28 9.12 10.12
N THR A 30 11.18 10.09 9.90
CA THR A 30 10.82 11.50 9.84
C THR A 30 10.98 12.02 8.42
N PRO A 31 9.94 12.02 7.60
CA PRO A 31 10.05 12.49 6.23
C PRO A 31 10.28 14.01 6.19
N ARG A 32 11.32 14.43 5.49
CA ARG A 32 11.64 15.85 5.29
C ARG A 32 11.45 16.28 3.85
N ASN A 33 11.21 15.32 2.97
CA ASN A 33 11.10 15.56 1.55
C ASN A 33 9.62 15.65 1.17
N GLU A 34 9.29 16.62 0.32
CA GLU A 34 7.93 16.78 -0.19
C GLU A 34 7.42 15.51 -0.89
N LEU A 35 8.30 14.86 -1.63
CA LEU A 35 7.94 13.62 -2.33
C LEU A 35 7.51 12.55 -1.34
N LEU A 36 8.21 12.41 -0.22
CA LEU A 36 7.85 11.46 0.83
C LEU A 36 6.51 11.79 1.46
N LEU A 37 6.24 13.08 1.65
CA LEU A 37 4.95 13.52 2.19
C LEU A 37 3.81 13.14 1.25
N TRP A 38 4.01 13.27 -0.05
CA TRP A 38 3.02 12.88 -1.03
C TRP A 38 2.77 11.37 -1.00
N VAL A 39 3.83 10.57 -0.89
CA VAL A 39 3.69 9.12 -0.76
C VAL A 39 2.86 8.77 0.47
N ILE A 40 3.14 9.42 1.60
CA ILE A 40 2.40 9.19 2.83
C ILE A 40 0.93 9.57 2.66
N ARG A 41 0.65 10.72 2.08
CA ARG A 41 -0.72 11.19 1.88
C ARG A 41 -1.51 10.27 0.96
N LEU A 42 -0.89 9.76 -0.10
CA LEU A 42 -1.56 8.88 -1.05
C LEU A 42 -1.85 7.49 -0.47
N THR A 43 -1.03 7.04 0.46
CA THR A 43 -1.20 5.73 1.09
C THR A 43 -2.03 5.78 2.37
N GLU A 44 -2.20 6.95 2.98
CA GLU A 44 -2.91 7.09 4.25
C GLU A 44 -4.37 6.61 4.22
N PRO A 45 -5.16 6.86 3.15
CA PRO A 45 -6.55 6.40 3.12
C PRO A 45 -6.72 4.91 3.31
N VAL A 46 -5.71 4.12 2.91
CA VAL A 46 -5.73 2.67 3.09
C VAL A 46 -5.10 2.27 4.41
N LEU A 47 -4.01 2.93 4.78
CA LEU A 47 -3.22 2.54 5.95
C LEU A 47 -3.84 2.97 7.27
N ALA A 48 -4.54 4.10 7.30
CA ALA A 48 -5.13 4.60 8.53
C ALA A 48 -6.15 3.63 9.13
N PRO A 49 -7.12 3.11 8.35
CA PRO A 49 -8.05 2.11 8.88
C PRO A 49 -7.35 0.84 9.36
N LEU A 50 -6.31 0.40 8.65
CA LEU A 50 -5.57 -0.79 9.04
C LEU A 50 -4.82 -0.58 10.34
N ARG A 51 -4.29 0.61 10.52
CA ARG A 51 -3.57 0.98 11.74
C ARG A 51 -4.49 0.95 12.95
N ALA A 52 -5.76 1.31 12.75
CA ALA A 52 -6.75 1.29 13.82
C ALA A 52 -7.13 -0.13 14.24
N ILE A 53 -7.03 -1.10 13.32
CA ILE A 53 -7.35 -2.51 13.59
C ILE A 53 -6.18 -3.23 14.25
N ILE A 54 -4.96 -2.91 13.84
CA ILE A 54 -3.76 -3.58 14.34
C ILE A 54 -3.31 -2.92 15.65
N PRO A 55 -3.26 -3.66 16.78
CA PRO A 55 -2.88 -3.09 18.05
C PRO A 55 -1.38 -2.97 18.28
N LEU A 56 -0.58 -3.10 17.24
CA LEU A 56 0.87 -3.01 17.34
C LEU A 56 1.31 -1.55 17.33
N ARG A 57 2.02 -1.13 18.39
CA ARG A 57 2.45 0.26 18.55
C ARG A 57 3.92 0.50 18.24
N THR A 58 4.73 -0.53 18.33
CA THR A 58 6.18 -0.39 18.20
C THR A 58 6.64 -0.45 16.75
N ILE A 59 5.96 -1.23 15.92
CA ILE A 59 6.30 -1.41 14.53
C ILE A 59 5.06 -1.15 13.68
N ASP A 60 5.22 -0.32 12.65
CA ASP A 60 4.13 -0.06 11.73
C ASP A 60 4.05 -1.19 10.70
N LEU A 61 3.16 -2.14 10.94
CA LEU A 61 2.91 -3.25 10.04
C LEU A 61 1.76 -3.00 9.09
N SER A 62 1.10 -1.84 9.22
CA SER A 62 -0.01 -1.50 8.33
C SER A 62 0.36 -1.51 6.85
N PRO A 63 1.50 -0.93 6.43
CA PRO A 63 1.90 -1.01 5.04
C PRO A 63 2.09 -2.44 4.54
N LEU A 64 2.66 -3.30 5.37
CA LEU A 64 2.86 -4.70 5.00
C LEU A 64 1.53 -5.40 4.80
N LEU A 65 0.59 -5.19 5.72
CA LEU A 65 -0.74 -5.78 5.61
C LEU A 65 -1.47 -5.26 4.39
N ALA A 66 -1.41 -3.95 4.13
CA ALA A 66 -2.04 -3.35 2.97
C ALA A 66 -1.45 -3.92 1.67
N TRP A 67 -0.13 -4.05 1.62
CA TRP A 67 0.54 -4.62 0.46
C TRP A 67 0.08 -6.06 0.21
N LEU A 68 0.00 -6.87 1.26
CA LEU A 68 -0.46 -8.25 1.14
C LEU A 68 -1.91 -8.32 0.67
N LEU A 69 -2.77 -7.44 1.18
CA LEU A 69 -4.17 -7.41 0.77
C LEU A 69 -4.31 -7.03 -0.71
N ILE A 70 -3.51 -6.09 -1.19
CA ILE A 70 -3.53 -5.69 -2.59
C ILE A 70 -3.04 -6.84 -3.47
N GLU A 71 -1.99 -7.53 -3.06
CA GLU A 71 -1.48 -8.68 -3.80
C GLU A 71 -2.52 -9.80 -3.87
N LEU A 72 -3.26 -10.01 -2.77
CA LEU A 72 -4.34 -10.98 -2.76
C LEU A 72 -5.45 -10.58 -3.73
N LEU A 73 -5.84 -9.31 -3.73
CA LEU A 73 -6.85 -8.80 -4.66
C LEU A 73 -6.43 -9.00 -6.11
N VAL A 74 -5.19 -8.69 -6.44
CA VAL A 74 -4.65 -8.88 -7.78
C VAL A 74 -4.74 -10.35 -8.17
N LYS A 75 -4.37 -11.24 -7.28
CA LYS A 75 -4.41 -12.67 -7.52
C LYS A 75 -5.84 -13.17 -7.75
N LEU A 76 -6.77 -12.69 -6.94
CA LEU A 76 -8.18 -13.08 -7.08
C LEU A 76 -8.77 -12.58 -8.39
N ILE A 77 -8.43 -11.37 -8.80
CA ILE A 77 -8.90 -10.82 -10.07
C ILE A 77 -8.38 -11.65 -11.23
N ILE A 78 -7.12 -12.03 -11.20
CA ILE A 78 -6.51 -12.85 -12.24
C ILE A 78 -7.16 -14.23 -12.29
N GLN A 79 -7.39 -14.84 -11.13
CA GLN A 79 -8.03 -16.16 -11.05
C GLN A 79 -9.48 -16.13 -11.49
N ALA A 80 -10.15 -15.00 -11.37
CA ALA A 80 -11.53 -14.85 -11.80
C ALA A 80 -11.67 -14.78 -13.32
N GLY A 81 -10.57 -14.86 -14.05
CA GLY A 81 -10.61 -14.86 -15.51
C GLY A 81 -10.47 -13.48 -16.13
N ALA A 82 -9.98 -12.55 -15.37
CA ALA A 82 -9.82 -11.18 -15.84
C ALA A 82 -8.59 -11.02 -16.72
#